data_c21432fb94028b5ad76911ad49babb77
#
_entry.id   c21432fb94028b5ad76911ad49babb77
#
_cell.length_a   1.000
_cell.length_b   1.000
_cell.length_c   1.000
_cell.angle_alpha   90.00
_cell.angle_beta   90.00
_cell.angle_gamma   90.00
#
_symmetry.space_group_name_H-M   'P 1'
#
loop_
_entity.id
_entity.type
_entity.pdbx_description
1 polymer ?
#
loop_
_entity_poly.entity_id
_entity_poly.type
_entity_poly.pdbx_seq_one_letter_code
_entity_poly.pdbx_strand_id
1 'polypeptide(L)'
;NPAILKKLKAINLAENNKFFLWHTWFSDVFNREDKEGFDIVIGNPPYFLYQESHVGEIGDLRSDKDYTIAFGGKLNAYKLFIANAVKKLLSTNGINCFIFQNSFLGDRQATNLRKYILKNDKIVKIDSFPERDSKKKRVFESVKMSVCISLIQNAKVDCDYVFPVYVWDDKYNSS
;
A
#
# COMPACT_ATOMS: atom_id res chain seq x y z
N ASN A 1 9.20 -7.67 30.19
CA ASN A 1 9.35 -9.14 30.13
C ASN A 1 10.79 -9.49 29.78
N PRO A 2 11.56 -10.17 30.72
CA PRO A 2 12.98 -10.50 30.50
C PRO A 2 13.25 -11.33 29.25
N ALA A 3 12.32 -12.20 28.87
CA ALA A 3 12.45 -13.04 27.67
C ALA A 3 12.37 -12.25 26.37
N ILE A 4 11.53 -11.20 26.34
CA ILE A 4 11.44 -10.27 25.20
C ILE A 4 12.69 -9.43 25.08
N LEU A 5 13.21 -8.90 26.21
CA LEU A 5 14.46 -8.15 26.24
C LEU A 5 15.67 -8.97 25.79
N LYS A 6 15.72 -10.27 26.18
CA LYS A 6 16.77 -11.19 25.72
C LYS A 6 16.68 -11.44 24.20
N LYS A 7 15.47 -11.62 23.66
CA LYS A 7 15.25 -11.77 22.22
C LYS A 7 15.61 -10.49 21.45
N LEU A 8 15.21 -9.31 21.95
CA LEU A 8 15.55 -8.02 21.33
C LEU A 8 17.05 -7.76 21.31
N LYS A 9 17.77 -8.10 22.41
CA LYS A 9 19.24 -7.96 22.49
C LYS A 9 19.97 -8.94 21.54
N ALA A 10 19.36 -10.07 21.22
CA ALA A 10 19.91 -11.04 20.28
C ALA A 10 19.69 -10.66 18.79
N ILE A 11 18.84 -9.66 18.52
CA ILE A 11 18.62 -9.14 17.17
C ILE A 11 19.68 -8.08 16.89
N ASN A 12 20.63 -8.39 16.02
CA ASN A 12 21.52 -7.38 15.47
C ASN A 12 20.77 -6.56 14.43
N LEU A 13 20.20 -5.43 14.84
CA LEU A 13 19.37 -4.57 13.98
C LEU A 13 20.18 -3.99 12.81
N ALA A 14 21.48 -3.81 12.97
CA ALA A 14 22.34 -3.29 11.91
C ALA A 14 22.57 -4.31 10.78
N GLU A 15 22.50 -5.60 11.10
CA GLU A 15 22.68 -6.71 10.12
C GLU A 15 21.35 -7.32 9.67
N ASN A 16 20.22 -6.89 10.24
CA ASN A 16 18.92 -7.48 9.95
C ASN A 16 18.26 -6.82 8.73
N ASN A 17 18.48 -7.40 7.57
CA ASN A 17 17.87 -6.99 6.30
C ASN A 17 16.47 -7.59 6.07
N LYS A 18 15.90 -8.34 7.03
CA LYS A 18 14.65 -9.09 6.84
C LYS A 18 13.39 -8.29 7.16
N PHE A 19 13.48 -7.26 8.00
CA PHE A 19 12.34 -6.43 8.38
C PHE A 19 12.76 -5.03 8.79
N PHE A 20 11.84 -4.10 8.65
CA PHE A 20 12.02 -2.70 9.01
C PHE A 20 11.06 -2.34 10.16
N LEU A 21 11.62 -1.85 11.26
CA LEU A 21 10.85 -1.48 12.47
C LEU A 21 10.48 0.01 12.43
N TRP A 22 9.37 0.34 11.78
CA TRP A 22 8.87 1.70 11.59
C TRP A 22 8.78 2.49 12.90
N HIS A 23 8.14 1.93 13.93
CA HIS A 23 7.97 2.57 15.24
C HIS A 23 9.29 2.81 15.99
N THR A 24 10.31 2.01 15.71
CA THR A 24 11.63 2.18 16.33
C THR A 24 12.45 3.25 15.60
N TRP A 25 12.46 3.20 14.26
CA TRP A 25 13.24 4.14 13.46
C TRP A 25 12.61 5.54 13.40
N PHE A 26 11.28 5.63 13.51
CA PHE A 26 10.51 6.86 13.46
C PHE A 26 9.73 7.09 14.76
N SER A 27 10.38 6.84 15.90
CA SER A 27 9.75 6.97 17.23
C SER A 27 9.09 8.33 17.43
N ASP A 28 9.71 9.41 16.96
CA ASP A 28 9.17 10.76 17.07
C ASP A 28 7.87 10.96 16.29
N VAL A 29 7.66 10.18 15.23
CA VAL A 29 6.44 10.21 14.42
C VAL A 29 5.33 9.40 15.07
N PHE A 30 5.67 8.22 15.63
CA PHE A 30 4.68 7.30 16.21
C PHE A 30 4.37 7.59 17.69
N ASN A 31 5.15 8.45 18.36
CA ASN A 31 4.90 8.87 19.73
C ASN A 31 4.40 10.33 19.82
N ARG A 32 3.89 10.92 18.74
CA ARG A 32 3.25 12.23 18.80
C ARG A 32 1.98 12.16 19.64
N GLU A 33 1.80 13.09 20.56
CA GLU A 33 0.67 13.11 21.50
C GLU A 33 -0.70 13.26 20.81
N ASP A 34 -0.74 14.05 19.75
CA ASP A 34 -1.98 14.41 19.03
C ASP A 34 -2.25 13.54 17.81
N LYS A 35 -1.23 12.85 17.27
CA LYS A 35 -1.33 12.25 15.94
C LYS A 35 -0.28 11.18 15.68
N GLU A 36 -0.52 9.96 16.11
CA GLU A 36 0.35 8.82 15.83
C GLU A 36 0.40 8.50 14.32
N GLY A 37 1.60 8.34 13.75
CA GLY A 37 1.82 7.93 12.36
C GLY A 37 2.21 9.06 11.40
N PHE A 38 2.42 8.72 10.14
CA PHE A 38 2.84 9.65 9.09
C PHE A 38 1.66 10.45 8.52
N ASP A 39 1.90 11.72 8.22
CA ASP A 39 0.93 12.57 7.53
C ASP A 39 0.83 12.23 6.05
N ILE A 40 1.95 11.80 5.45
CA ILE A 40 2.01 11.41 4.04
C ILE A 40 2.86 10.15 3.91
N VAL A 41 2.30 9.14 3.22
CA VAL A 41 3.03 7.94 2.79
C VAL A 41 2.96 7.89 1.27
N ILE A 42 4.08 8.19 0.62
CA ILE A 42 4.19 8.21 -0.85
C ILE A 42 5.16 7.14 -1.33
N GLY A 43 4.86 6.50 -2.46
CA GLY A 43 5.77 5.51 -3.01
C GLY A 43 5.33 4.85 -4.31
N ASN A 44 6.25 4.05 -4.82
CA ASN A 44 6.05 3.15 -5.95
C ASN A 44 6.33 1.72 -5.45
N PRO A 45 5.31 1.03 -4.91
CA PRO A 45 5.47 -0.35 -4.45
C PRO A 45 5.92 -1.28 -5.57
N PRO A 46 6.69 -2.34 -5.25
CA PRO A 46 7.16 -3.27 -6.27
C PRO A 46 6.00 -4.02 -6.94
N TYR A 47 6.11 -4.23 -8.25
CA TYR A 47 5.14 -4.95 -9.08
C TYR A 47 5.51 -6.44 -9.13
N PHE A 48 5.49 -7.07 -7.98
CA PHE A 48 5.92 -8.44 -7.77
C PHE A 48 4.75 -9.31 -7.34
N LEU A 49 4.63 -10.49 -7.96
CA LEU A 49 3.63 -11.50 -7.62
C LEU A 49 4.26 -12.57 -6.73
N TYR A 50 3.77 -12.70 -5.50
CA TYR A 50 4.15 -13.80 -4.62
C TYR A 50 3.60 -15.13 -5.16
N GLN A 51 4.49 -16.12 -5.27
CA GLN A 51 4.17 -17.49 -5.68
C GLN A 51 4.18 -18.42 -4.45
N GLU A 52 3.81 -19.68 -4.63
CA GLU A 52 3.82 -20.68 -3.56
C GLU A 52 5.21 -20.89 -2.95
N SER A 53 6.27 -20.74 -3.76
CA SER A 53 7.66 -20.79 -3.28
C SER A 53 8.01 -19.73 -2.23
N HIS A 54 7.24 -18.65 -2.16
CA HIS A 54 7.46 -17.54 -1.22
C HIS A 54 6.61 -17.66 0.06
N VAL A 55 5.95 -18.80 0.30
CA VAL A 55 5.06 -18.98 1.46
C VAL A 55 5.80 -18.75 2.79
N GLY A 56 7.07 -19.17 2.87
CA GLY A 56 7.89 -18.94 4.07
C GLY A 56 8.18 -17.46 4.35
N GLU A 57 8.28 -16.64 3.31
CA GLU A 57 8.58 -15.20 3.42
C GLU A 57 7.37 -14.38 3.89
N ILE A 58 6.17 -14.84 3.55
CA ILE A 58 4.91 -14.13 3.86
C ILE A 58 4.09 -14.81 4.94
N GLY A 59 4.59 -15.92 5.52
CA GLY A 59 3.86 -16.71 6.52
C GLY A 59 3.41 -15.88 7.72
N ASP A 60 4.31 -15.08 8.25
CA ASP A 60 4.04 -14.21 9.40
C ASP A 60 3.03 -13.09 9.04
N LEU A 61 3.07 -12.57 7.81
CA LEU A 61 2.11 -11.57 7.34
C LEU A 61 0.70 -12.13 7.18
N ARG A 62 0.56 -13.43 6.86
CA ARG A 62 -0.76 -14.08 6.76
C ARG A 62 -1.46 -14.18 8.12
N SER A 63 -0.71 -14.33 9.19
CA SER A 63 -1.25 -14.39 10.56
C SER A 63 -1.49 -13.01 11.18
N ASP A 64 -0.91 -11.95 10.62
CA ASP A 64 -1.12 -10.59 11.08
C ASP A 64 -2.47 -10.05 10.56
N LYS A 65 -3.37 -9.73 11.50
CA LYS A 65 -4.74 -9.24 11.22
C LYS A 65 -4.76 -7.98 10.32
N ASP A 66 -3.72 -7.16 10.37
CA ASP A 66 -3.67 -5.92 9.61
C ASP A 66 -3.40 -6.16 8.12
N TYR A 67 -2.77 -7.27 7.78
CA TYR A 67 -2.53 -7.65 6.39
C TYR A 67 -3.62 -8.53 5.77
N THR A 68 -4.63 -8.97 6.54
CA THR A 68 -5.72 -9.83 6.04
C THR A 68 -6.45 -9.22 4.84
N ILE A 69 -6.55 -7.91 4.78
CA ILE A 69 -7.18 -7.16 3.67
C ILE A 69 -6.44 -7.31 2.33
N ALA A 70 -5.15 -7.62 2.35
CA ALA A 70 -4.34 -7.82 1.15
C ALA A 70 -4.53 -9.22 0.53
N PHE A 71 -5.04 -10.18 1.31
CA PHE A 71 -5.25 -11.55 0.86
C PHE A 71 -6.64 -11.74 0.24
N GLY A 72 -6.76 -12.70 -0.65
CA GLY A 72 -8.01 -12.99 -1.37
C GLY A 72 -7.76 -13.34 -2.83
N GLY A 73 -6.79 -14.21 -3.09
CA GLY A 73 -6.34 -14.65 -4.41
C GLY A 73 -4.85 -14.41 -4.60
N LYS A 74 -4.40 -14.24 -5.83
CA LYS A 74 -2.97 -13.98 -6.12
C LYS A 74 -2.50 -12.74 -5.39
N LEU A 75 -1.39 -12.86 -4.66
CA LEU A 75 -0.87 -11.79 -3.83
C LEU A 75 0.18 -10.99 -4.60
N ASN A 76 -0.19 -9.79 -5.05
CA ASN A 76 0.76 -8.79 -5.52
C ASN A 76 1.33 -8.01 -4.33
N ALA A 77 2.62 -7.69 -4.39
CA ALA A 77 3.31 -6.97 -3.33
C ALA A 77 2.66 -5.62 -3.01
N TYR A 78 2.21 -4.86 -4.01
CA TYR A 78 1.55 -3.57 -3.79
C TYR A 78 0.36 -3.65 -2.82
N LYS A 79 -0.36 -4.79 -2.77
CA LYS A 79 -1.48 -4.97 -1.84
C LYS A 79 -1.02 -4.97 -0.38
N LEU A 80 0.13 -5.58 -0.10
CA LEU A 80 0.74 -5.56 1.24
C LEU A 80 1.22 -4.16 1.61
N PHE A 81 1.80 -3.43 0.66
CA PHE A 81 2.23 -2.05 0.89
C PHE A 81 1.05 -1.11 1.18
N ILE A 82 -0.04 -1.23 0.44
CA ILE A 82 -1.26 -0.45 0.72
C ILE A 82 -1.82 -0.83 2.09
N ALA A 83 -1.94 -2.14 2.40
CA ALA A 83 -2.41 -2.59 3.70
C ALA A 83 -1.56 -2.04 4.85
N ASN A 84 -0.23 -2.09 4.70
CA ASN A 84 0.68 -1.52 5.69
C ASN A 84 0.49 0.00 5.85
N ALA A 85 0.38 0.72 4.74
CA ALA A 85 0.18 2.17 4.76
C ALA A 85 -1.11 2.54 5.52
N VAL A 86 -2.26 1.98 5.11
CA VAL A 86 -3.57 2.37 5.67
C VAL A 86 -3.84 1.81 7.06
N LYS A 87 -3.16 0.70 7.46
CA LYS A 87 -3.41 0.06 8.77
C LYS A 87 -2.39 0.42 9.85
N LYS A 88 -1.16 0.76 9.45
CA LYS A 88 -0.05 0.85 10.40
C LYS A 88 0.76 2.15 10.30
N LEU A 89 0.80 2.80 9.14
CA LEU A 89 1.70 3.92 8.94
C LEU A 89 1.02 5.28 8.97
N LEU A 90 -0.20 5.38 8.43
CA LEU A 90 -0.90 6.67 8.34
C LEU A 90 -1.45 7.12 9.70
N SER A 91 -1.19 8.36 10.01
CA SER A 91 -1.90 9.06 11.07
C SER A 91 -3.37 9.32 10.70
N THR A 92 -4.18 9.74 11.67
CA THR A 92 -5.53 10.24 11.40
C THR A 92 -5.48 11.40 10.40
N ASN A 93 -6.28 11.34 9.35
CA ASN A 93 -6.28 12.24 8.20
C ASN A 93 -5.00 12.23 7.35
N GLY A 94 -4.05 11.34 7.61
CA GLY A 94 -2.88 11.14 6.77
C GLY A 94 -3.24 10.59 5.39
N ILE A 95 -2.39 10.86 4.38
CA ILE A 95 -2.66 10.53 2.98
C ILE A 95 -1.63 9.51 2.47
N ASN A 96 -2.12 8.42 1.90
CA ASN A 96 -1.34 7.51 1.07
C ASN A 96 -1.43 7.93 -0.40
N CYS A 97 -0.29 8.06 -1.06
CA CYS A 97 -0.19 8.31 -2.49
C CYS A 97 0.75 7.29 -3.14
N PHE A 98 0.19 6.25 -3.72
CA PHE A 98 0.96 5.21 -4.40
C PHE A 98 0.65 5.14 -5.89
N ILE A 99 1.69 4.83 -6.68
CA ILE A 99 1.56 4.39 -8.07
C ILE A 99 1.74 2.88 -8.13
N PHE A 100 0.77 2.16 -8.74
CA PHE A 100 0.80 0.71 -8.85
C PHE A 100 -0.04 0.22 -10.03
N GLN A 101 -0.19 -1.10 -10.18
CA GLN A 101 -0.86 -1.71 -11.32
C GLN A 101 -2.33 -1.27 -11.44
N ASN A 102 -2.73 -0.80 -12.62
CA ASN A 102 -4.10 -0.36 -12.93
C ASN A 102 -5.14 -1.48 -12.78
N SER A 103 -4.71 -2.74 -12.86
CA SER A 103 -5.58 -3.90 -12.62
C SER A 103 -6.26 -3.89 -11.25
N PHE A 104 -5.70 -3.16 -10.27
CA PHE A 104 -6.35 -2.94 -8.97
C PHE A 104 -7.80 -2.49 -9.09
N LEU A 105 -8.13 -1.67 -10.09
CA LEU A 105 -9.47 -1.09 -10.24
C LEU A 105 -10.54 -2.15 -10.56
N GLY A 106 -10.20 -3.19 -11.32
CA GLY A 106 -11.15 -4.22 -11.77
C GLY A 106 -10.83 -5.66 -11.32
N ASP A 107 -9.64 -5.93 -10.81
CA ASP A 107 -9.21 -7.29 -10.47
C ASP A 107 -10.00 -7.83 -9.26
N ARG A 108 -10.62 -9.00 -9.45
CA ARG A 108 -11.32 -9.74 -8.38
C ARG A 108 -10.41 -10.05 -7.19
N GLN A 109 -9.12 -10.22 -7.44
CA GLN A 109 -8.12 -10.56 -6.42
C GLN A 109 -7.76 -9.40 -5.48
N ALA A 110 -8.16 -8.17 -5.83
CA ALA A 110 -8.02 -6.98 -4.98
C ALA A 110 -9.33 -6.58 -4.29
N THR A 111 -10.38 -7.41 -4.40
CA THR A 111 -11.73 -7.08 -3.90
C THR A 111 -11.74 -6.80 -2.39
N ASN A 112 -11.04 -7.60 -1.59
CA ASN A 112 -11.01 -7.42 -0.14
C ASN A 112 -10.36 -6.07 0.24
N LEU A 113 -9.26 -5.74 -0.42
CA LEU A 113 -8.56 -4.47 -0.19
C LEU A 113 -9.42 -3.28 -0.61
N ARG A 114 -10.05 -3.33 -1.80
CA ARG A 114 -10.97 -2.26 -2.23
C ARG A 114 -12.15 -2.08 -1.28
N LYS A 115 -12.79 -3.19 -0.86
CA LYS A 115 -13.90 -3.14 0.10
C LYS A 115 -13.48 -2.51 1.43
N TYR A 116 -12.29 -2.85 1.90
CA TYR A 116 -11.76 -2.26 3.14
C TYR A 116 -11.58 -0.75 2.98
N ILE A 117 -10.87 -0.32 1.93
CA ILE A 117 -10.60 1.11 1.67
C ILE A 117 -11.91 1.89 1.54
N LEU A 118 -12.85 1.41 0.72
CA LEU A 118 -14.13 2.09 0.50
C LEU A 118 -14.98 2.22 1.77
N LYS A 119 -14.79 1.33 2.74
CA LYS A 119 -15.57 1.32 3.99
C LYS A 119 -14.90 2.13 5.11
N ASN A 120 -13.59 2.16 5.16
CA ASN A 120 -12.85 2.64 6.34
C ASN A 120 -11.99 3.88 6.06
N ASP A 121 -11.69 4.13 4.80
CA ASP A 121 -10.83 5.22 4.35
C ASP A 121 -11.53 6.05 3.28
N LYS A 122 -11.04 7.26 3.02
CA LYS A 122 -11.54 8.14 1.97
C LYS A 122 -10.63 8.07 0.74
N ILE A 123 -11.14 7.59 -0.38
CA ILE A 123 -10.46 7.79 -1.66
C ILE A 123 -10.65 9.25 -2.07
N VAL A 124 -9.57 10.00 -2.15
CA VAL A 124 -9.58 11.42 -2.55
C VAL A 124 -9.69 11.54 -4.05
N LYS A 125 -8.87 10.77 -4.77
CA LYS A 125 -8.94 10.61 -6.23
C LYS A 125 -8.16 9.40 -6.72
N ILE A 126 -8.42 9.00 -7.96
CA ILE A 126 -7.63 8.04 -8.70
C ILE A 126 -7.29 8.62 -10.07
N ASP A 127 -6.01 8.54 -10.44
CA ASP A 127 -5.53 8.79 -11.81
C ASP A 127 -5.21 7.44 -12.46
N SER A 128 -5.90 7.07 -13.52
CA SER A 128 -5.76 5.80 -14.25
C SER A 128 -5.02 6.05 -15.57
N PHE A 129 -3.95 5.30 -15.79
CA PHE A 129 -3.13 5.32 -17.01
C PHE A 129 -3.21 3.93 -17.68
N PRO A 130 -4.27 3.67 -18.48
CA PRO A 130 -4.51 2.36 -19.06
C PRO A 130 -3.55 2.02 -20.20
N GLU A 131 -2.93 3.02 -20.87
CA GLU A 131 -2.02 2.80 -21.98
C GLU A 131 -0.76 2.04 -21.52
N ARG A 132 -0.49 0.92 -22.16
CA ARG A 132 0.67 0.07 -21.86
C ARG A 132 1.47 -0.35 -23.08
N ASP A 133 0.87 -0.29 -24.27
CA ASP A 133 1.46 -0.83 -25.48
C ASP A 133 2.40 0.16 -26.15
N SER A 134 2.03 1.42 -26.23
CA SER A 134 2.88 2.47 -26.77
C SER A 134 3.98 2.88 -25.78
N LYS A 135 5.24 2.62 -26.13
CA LYS A 135 6.39 3.02 -25.32
C LYS A 135 6.43 4.53 -25.02
N LYS A 136 5.99 5.37 -25.96
CA LYS A 136 6.02 6.82 -25.81
C LYS A 136 4.89 7.34 -24.91
N LYS A 137 3.74 6.66 -24.89
CA LYS A 137 2.53 7.12 -24.19
C LYS A 137 2.41 6.54 -22.77
N ARG A 138 2.89 5.31 -22.55
CA ARG A 138 2.82 4.68 -21.22
C ARG A 138 3.71 5.39 -20.20
N VAL A 139 3.36 5.30 -18.93
CA VAL A 139 4.05 5.99 -17.84
C VAL A 139 5.50 5.51 -17.71
N PHE A 140 5.73 4.19 -17.66
CA PHE A 140 7.07 3.61 -17.57
C PHE A 140 7.52 3.09 -18.93
N GLU A 141 8.46 3.77 -19.56
CA GLU A 141 8.91 3.41 -20.91
C GLU A 141 9.58 2.03 -21.01
N SER A 142 10.23 1.59 -19.93
CA SER A 142 10.92 0.27 -19.87
C SER A 142 9.98 -0.89 -19.56
N VAL A 143 8.78 -0.64 -19.03
CA VAL A 143 7.87 -1.67 -18.55
C VAL A 143 6.53 -1.60 -19.28
N LYS A 144 6.12 -2.70 -19.94
CA LYS A 144 4.82 -2.81 -20.59
C LYS A 144 3.71 -3.03 -19.57
N MET A 145 3.28 -1.97 -18.90
CA MET A 145 2.30 -2.03 -17.81
C MET A 145 1.41 -0.78 -17.77
N SER A 146 0.13 -1.00 -17.55
CA SER A 146 -0.81 0.06 -17.17
C SER A 146 -0.74 0.29 -15.65
N VAL A 147 -0.82 1.53 -15.24
CA VAL A 147 -0.70 1.92 -13.83
C VAL A 147 -1.82 2.86 -13.40
N CYS A 148 -2.04 2.97 -12.11
CA CYS A 148 -2.87 4.02 -11.52
C CYS A 148 -2.13 4.67 -10.35
N ILE A 149 -2.49 5.92 -10.09
CA ILE A 149 -2.10 6.63 -8.86
C ILE A 149 -3.36 6.77 -8.02
N SER A 150 -3.30 6.33 -6.77
CA SER A 150 -4.40 6.52 -5.83
C SER A 150 -3.99 7.45 -4.71
N LEU A 151 -4.88 8.39 -4.36
CA LEU A 151 -4.80 9.16 -3.13
C LEU A 151 -5.86 8.64 -2.17
N ILE A 152 -5.42 8.06 -1.05
CA ILE A 152 -6.28 7.48 -0.02
C ILE A 152 -5.98 8.19 1.30
N GLN A 153 -6.99 8.76 1.91
CA GLN A 153 -6.89 9.43 3.21
C GLN A 153 -7.41 8.52 4.32
N ASN A 154 -6.65 8.38 5.40
CA ASN A 154 -7.09 7.67 6.61
C ASN A 154 -8.15 8.53 7.34
N ALA A 155 -9.35 8.55 6.81
CA ALA A 155 -10.48 9.29 7.35
C ALA A 155 -11.76 8.50 7.16
N LYS A 156 -12.60 8.46 8.18
CA LYS A 156 -13.95 7.87 8.07
C LYS A 156 -14.76 8.63 7.01
N VAL A 157 -15.53 7.88 6.26
CA VAL A 157 -16.43 8.40 5.23
C VAL A 157 -17.85 7.97 5.49
N ASP A 158 -18.80 8.80 5.07
CA ASP A 158 -20.19 8.40 4.96
C ASP A 158 -20.34 7.42 3.79
N CYS A 159 -21.34 6.53 3.89
CA CYS A 159 -21.47 5.39 2.98
C CYS A 159 -21.67 5.77 1.50
N ASP A 160 -22.06 6.99 1.17
CA ASP A 160 -22.46 7.40 -0.17
C ASP A 160 -21.57 8.52 -0.75
N TYR A 161 -20.28 8.58 -0.35
CA TYR A 161 -19.37 9.55 -0.95
C TYR A 161 -18.95 9.18 -2.37
N VAL A 162 -18.73 10.18 -3.20
CA VAL A 162 -18.18 10.06 -4.56
C VAL A 162 -16.77 10.63 -4.61
N PHE A 163 -15.94 10.07 -5.47
CA PHE A 163 -14.58 10.54 -5.72
C PHE A 163 -14.28 10.57 -7.22
N PRO A 164 -13.44 11.48 -7.69
CA PRO A 164 -13.07 11.56 -9.09
C PRO A 164 -12.12 10.44 -9.50
N VAL A 165 -12.36 9.89 -10.68
CA VAL A 165 -11.44 8.99 -11.39
C VAL A 165 -11.10 9.64 -12.72
N TYR A 166 -9.84 10.04 -12.88
CA TYR A 166 -9.34 10.60 -14.12
C TYR A 166 -8.69 9.50 -14.95
N VAL A 167 -9.09 9.40 -16.21
CA VAL A 167 -8.48 8.48 -17.17
C VAL A 167 -7.59 9.28 -18.12
N TRP A 168 -6.34 8.86 -18.25
CA TRP A 168 -5.33 9.53 -19.04
C TRP A 168 -5.04 8.72 -20.31
N ASP A 169 -5.25 9.29 -21.49
CA ASP A 169 -4.96 8.65 -22.78
C ASP A 169 -3.47 8.37 -22.97
N ASP A 170 -2.65 9.22 -22.39
CA ASP A 170 -1.21 9.04 -22.29
C ASP A 170 -0.66 9.67 -20.99
N LYS A 171 0.66 9.62 -20.78
CA LYS A 171 1.29 10.20 -19.58
C LYS A 171 1.23 11.73 -19.47
N TYR A 172 0.66 12.41 -20.44
CA TYR A 172 0.61 13.88 -20.51
C TYR A 172 -0.80 14.46 -20.59
N ASN A 173 -1.76 13.73 -21.16
CA ASN A 173 -3.10 14.23 -21.45
C ASN A 173 -4.18 13.39 -20.80
N SER A 174 -5.11 14.05 -20.11
CA SER A 174 -6.36 13.42 -19.63
C SER A 174 -7.41 13.47 -20.75
N SER A 175 -8.15 12.39 -20.90
CA SER A 175 -9.36 12.31 -21.72
C SER A 175 -10.56 12.91 -20.98
#